data_666c67f9c9f9c5d72b9ab5e93020ed19
#
_entry.id   666c67f9c9f9c5d72b9ab5e93020ed19
#
_cell.length_a   1.000
_cell.length_b   1.000
_cell.length_c   1.000
_cell.angle_alpha   90.00
_cell.angle_beta   90.00
_cell.angle_gamma   90.00
#
_symmetry.space_group_name_H-M   'P 1'
#
loop_
_entity.id
_entity.type
_entity.pdbx_description
1 polymer ?
#
loop_
_entity_poly.entity_id
_entity_poly.type
_entity_poly.pdbx_seq_one_letter_code
_entity_poly.pdbx_strand_id
1 'polypeptide(L)'
;FKALRLMQQADIVYYDALVSPQVLDLCRRDADKVFVGKKRSNHAVAQLGINELLVNSAKEGRRVVRLKGGDPFIFGRGGEEIESLRAHSIPYQVVPGITAANAAASYAGIPLTHRDHSQSVRFVTGFLKAGAPNNNFKSFLNTDETVVFYMGLHSLARLTTGLIDAGRSSDTPIAIVSNASMPNQQVLTGTLADIVELQEKNQLPTPALLIMGDVVALHHDLAWHNLQNQQKNNNSDTTASNWLRGGTAATPKADHTSQQAHALSMVANLATADDGLEQLVIG
;
A
#
# COMPACT_ATOMS: atom_id res chain seq x y z
N PHE A 1 13.63 -4.15 -6.46
CA PHE A 1 14.47 -4.57 -7.60
C PHE A 1 14.09 -5.95 -8.14
N LYS A 2 13.76 -6.93 -7.28
CA LYS A 2 13.33 -8.25 -7.75
C LYS A 2 12.05 -8.15 -8.60
N ALA A 3 11.02 -7.44 -8.13
CA ALA A 3 9.80 -7.22 -8.89
C ALA A 3 10.06 -6.56 -10.25
N LEU A 4 10.92 -5.53 -10.29
CA LEU A 4 11.27 -4.85 -11.53
C LEU A 4 11.89 -5.82 -12.55
N ARG A 5 12.87 -6.63 -12.12
CA ARG A 5 13.51 -7.63 -13.00
C ARG A 5 12.48 -8.62 -13.57
N LEU A 6 11.56 -9.09 -12.75
CA LEU A 6 10.53 -10.04 -13.17
C LEU A 6 9.51 -9.40 -14.12
N MET A 7 9.10 -8.15 -13.87
CA MET A 7 8.25 -7.39 -14.81
C MET A 7 8.91 -7.17 -16.18
N GLN A 8 10.24 -6.99 -16.21
CA GLN A 8 11.00 -6.83 -17.45
C GLN A 8 11.24 -8.15 -18.21
N GLN A 9 10.99 -9.29 -17.57
CA GLN A 9 11.11 -10.61 -18.19
C GLN A 9 9.75 -11.21 -18.56
N ALA A 10 8.64 -10.68 -18.02
CA ALA A 10 7.29 -11.21 -18.20
C ALA A 10 6.85 -11.23 -19.67
N ASP A 11 6.18 -12.31 -20.07
CA ASP A 11 5.49 -12.41 -21.37
C ASP A 11 4.05 -11.89 -21.26
N ILE A 12 3.45 -12.00 -20.05
CA ILE A 12 2.12 -11.48 -19.75
C ILE A 12 2.05 -10.94 -18.32
N VAL A 13 1.39 -9.79 -18.14
CA VAL A 13 1.18 -9.11 -16.86
C VAL A 13 -0.31 -8.94 -16.61
N TYR A 14 -0.85 -9.62 -15.60
CA TYR A 14 -2.21 -9.43 -15.11
C TYR A 14 -2.20 -8.40 -14.00
N TYR A 15 -2.94 -7.29 -14.13
CA TYR A 15 -2.93 -6.20 -13.16
C TYR A 15 -4.34 -5.70 -12.80
N ASP A 16 -4.46 -5.08 -11.64
CA ASP A 16 -5.73 -4.53 -11.13
C ASP A 16 -5.74 -2.99 -11.09
N ALA A 17 -6.87 -2.43 -10.65
CA ALA A 17 -7.11 -0.99 -10.64
C ALA A 17 -6.24 -0.20 -9.63
N LEU A 18 -5.54 -0.86 -8.71
CA LEU A 18 -4.69 -0.22 -7.71
C LEU A 18 -3.24 -0.09 -8.18
N VAL A 19 -2.89 -0.70 -9.32
CA VAL A 19 -1.57 -0.53 -9.96
C VAL A 19 -1.53 0.79 -10.70
N SER A 20 -0.56 1.64 -10.40
CA SER A 20 -0.41 2.91 -11.09
C SER A 20 0.13 2.72 -12.53
N PRO A 21 -0.22 3.61 -13.47
CA PRO A 21 0.32 3.58 -14.83
C PRO A 21 1.86 3.59 -14.84
N GLN A 22 2.48 4.38 -13.94
CA GLN A 22 3.94 4.49 -13.84
C GLN A 22 4.61 3.15 -13.49
N VAL A 23 3.99 2.36 -12.61
CA VAL A 23 4.48 1.02 -12.28
C VAL A 23 4.28 0.06 -13.46
N LEU A 24 3.13 0.15 -14.14
CA LEU A 24 2.83 -0.69 -15.31
C LEU A 24 3.79 -0.40 -16.49
N ASP A 25 4.27 0.85 -16.61
CA ASP A 25 5.23 1.25 -17.64
C ASP A 25 6.64 0.67 -17.42
N LEU A 26 6.94 0.16 -16.22
CA LEU A 26 8.19 -0.56 -15.94
C LEU A 26 8.21 -1.98 -16.51
N CYS A 27 7.07 -2.52 -16.89
CA CYS A 27 6.98 -3.81 -17.55
C CYS A 27 7.59 -3.76 -18.96
N ARG A 28 8.08 -4.90 -19.44
CA ARG A 28 8.57 -5.04 -20.81
C ARG A 28 7.53 -4.53 -21.81
N ARG A 29 7.98 -3.80 -22.84
CA ARG A 29 7.07 -3.11 -23.78
C ARG A 29 6.18 -4.05 -24.57
N ASP A 30 6.73 -5.18 -24.97
CA ASP A 30 6.08 -6.24 -25.75
C ASP A 30 5.35 -7.29 -24.91
N ALA A 31 5.34 -7.15 -23.57
CA ALA A 31 4.51 -7.99 -22.71
C ALA A 31 3.02 -7.66 -22.90
N ASP A 32 2.19 -8.70 -22.94
CA ASP A 32 0.74 -8.54 -22.88
C ASP A 32 0.33 -7.98 -21.52
N LYS A 33 -0.37 -6.85 -21.48
CA LYS A 33 -0.85 -6.21 -20.24
C LYS A 33 -2.36 -6.37 -20.14
N VAL A 34 -2.81 -7.26 -19.26
CA VAL A 34 -4.23 -7.65 -19.14
C VAL A 34 -4.81 -7.11 -17.83
N PHE A 35 -5.80 -6.23 -17.95
CA PHE A 35 -6.53 -5.70 -16.81
C PHE A 35 -7.53 -6.73 -16.27
N VAL A 36 -7.40 -7.09 -15.00
CA VAL A 36 -8.29 -8.06 -14.31
C VAL A 36 -9.05 -7.44 -13.14
N GLY A 37 -8.94 -6.12 -12.95
CA GLY A 37 -9.63 -5.38 -11.88
C GLY A 37 -11.12 -5.18 -12.16
N LYS A 38 -11.85 -4.77 -11.10
CA LYS A 38 -13.27 -4.40 -11.23
C LYS A 38 -13.39 -3.00 -11.84
N LYS A 39 -14.05 -2.88 -13.00
CA LYS A 39 -14.55 -1.59 -13.51
C LYS A 39 -16.01 -1.41 -13.13
N ARG A 40 -16.42 -0.19 -12.77
CA ARG A 40 -17.81 0.14 -12.37
C ARG A 40 -18.88 -0.20 -13.43
N SER A 41 -18.48 -0.39 -14.69
CA SER A 41 -19.39 -0.55 -15.84
C SER A 41 -19.27 -1.87 -16.60
N ASN A 42 -18.35 -2.78 -16.24
CA ASN A 42 -18.18 -4.05 -16.92
C ASN A 42 -18.07 -5.20 -15.91
N HIS A 43 -18.57 -6.39 -16.29
CA HIS A 43 -18.50 -7.60 -15.49
C HIS A 43 -17.06 -7.79 -14.96
N ALA A 44 -16.90 -7.63 -13.65
CA ALA A 44 -15.65 -7.93 -12.98
C ALA A 44 -15.33 -9.40 -13.21
N VAL A 45 -14.11 -9.70 -13.62
CA VAL A 45 -13.64 -11.08 -13.63
C VAL A 45 -13.74 -11.57 -12.18
N ALA A 46 -14.56 -12.59 -11.94
CA ALA A 46 -14.62 -13.21 -10.62
C ALA A 46 -13.24 -13.75 -10.25
N GLN A 47 -12.93 -13.86 -8.95
CA GLN A 47 -11.61 -14.36 -8.54
C GLN A 47 -11.27 -15.71 -9.17
N LEU A 48 -12.26 -16.59 -9.34
CA LEU A 48 -12.07 -17.86 -10.04
C LEU A 48 -11.58 -17.66 -11.46
N GLY A 49 -12.13 -16.70 -12.20
CA GLY A 49 -11.69 -16.40 -13.56
C GLY A 49 -10.25 -15.81 -13.61
N ILE A 50 -9.84 -15.02 -12.60
CA ILE A 50 -8.44 -14.57 -12.50
C ILE A 50 -7.52 -15.78 -12.29
N ASN A 51 -7.88 -16.68 -11.38
CA ASN A 51 -7.10 -17.88 -11.11
C ASN A 51 -6.96 -18.76 -12.35
N GLU A 52 -8.04 -18.94 -13.13
CA GLU A 52 -8.03 -19.68 -14.39
C GLU A 52 -7.12 -19.03 -15.43
N LEU A 53 -7.15 -17.70 -15.57
CA LEU A 53 -6.27 -16.98 -16.49
C LEU A 53 -4.79 -17.18 -16.14
N LEU A 54 -4.44 -17.10 -14.85
CA LEU A 54 -3.07 -17.34 -14.38
C LEU A 54 -2.61 -18.77 -14.69
N VAL A 55 -3.46 -19.76 -14.39
CA VAL A 55 -3.18 -21.18 -14.62
C VAL A 55 -3.00 -21.48 -16.11
N ASN A 56 -3.91 -20.97 -16.96
CA ASN A 56 -3.88 -21.25 -18.40
C ASN A 56 -2.64 -20.64 -19.06
N SER A 57 -2.32 -19.38 -18.77
CA SER A 57 -1.12 -18.74 -19.31
C SER A 57 0.17 -19.43 -18.87
N ALA A 58 0.24 -19.88 -17.61
CA ALA A 58 1.40 -20.64 -17.15
C ALA A 58 1.53 -22.01 -17.83
N LYS A 59 0.41 -22.71 -18.08
CA LYS A 59 0.39 -23.99 -18.84
C LYS A 59 0.79 -23.83 -20.31
N GLU A 60 0.59 -22.64 -20.89
CA GLU A 60 1.09 -22.27 -22.22
C GLU A 60 2.60 -22.01 -22.25
N GLY A 61 3.29 -22.13 -21.09
CA GLY A 61 4.73 -21.91 -20.98
C GLY A 61 5.14 -20.43 -20.90
N ARG A 62 4.19 -19.52 -20.68
CA ARG A 62 4.45 -18.07 -20.57
C ARG A 62 5.00 -17.73 -19.18
N ARG A 63 5.89 -16.76 -19.13
CA ARG A 63 6.31 -16.12 -17.87
C ARG A 63 5.25 -15.12 -17.45
N VAL A 64 4.51 -15.46 -16.41
CA VAL A 64 3.34 -14.71 -15.98
C VAL A 64 3.69 -13.85 -14.77
N VAL A 65 3.31 -12.58 -14.77
CA VAL A 65 3.34 -11.70 -13.60
C VAL A 65 1.91 -11.33 -13.22
N ARG A 66 1.55 -11.57 -11.98
CA ARG A 66 0.35 -11.00 -11.35
C ARG A 66 0.77 -9.77 -10.55
N LEU A 67 0.59 -8.59 -11.13
CA LEU A 67 0.98 -7.31 -10.54
C LEU A 67 -0.18 -6.76 -9.70
N LYS A 68 0.10 -6.45 -8.41
CA LYS A 68 -0.90 -6.02 -7.43
C LYS A 68 -0.51 -4.67 -6.82
N GLY A 69 -1.50 -3.84 -6.48
CA GLY A 69 -1.29 -2.61 -5.72
C GLY A 69 -1.14 -2.93 -4.23
N GLY A 70 0.08 -2.87 -3.69
CA GLY A 70 0.37 -3.15 -2.30
C GLY A 70 1.12 -4.48 -2.10
N ASP A 71 0.86 -5.17 -1.00
CA ASP A 71 1.41 -6.49 -0.70
C ASP A 71 0.40 -7.59 -1.07
N PRO A 72 0.80 -8.67 -1.75
CA PRO A 72 -0.12 -9.71 -2.21
C PRO A 72 -0.80 -10.48 -1.09
N PHE A 73 -0.19 -10.55 0.10
CA PHE A 73 -0.72 -11.30 1.25
C PHE A 73 -1.49 -10.43 2.26
N ILE A 74 -1.43 -9.10 2.13
CA ILE A 74 -2.19 -8.20 3.00
C ILE A 74 -3.46 -7.71 2.29
N PHE A 75 -4.59 -8.38 2.54
CA PHE A 75 -5.90 -8.14 1.91
C PHE A 75 -5.88 -8.16 0.37
N GLY A 76 -4.84 -8.77 -0.22
CA GLY A 76 -4.61 -8.84 -1.65
C GLY A 76 -5.10 -10.14 -2.31
N ARG A 77 -5.62 -11.11 -1.56
CA ARG A 77 -6.08 -12.42 -2.02
C ARG A 77 -5.01 -13.27 -2.72
N GLY A 78 -3.72 -12.95 -2.55
CA GLY A 78 -2.62 -13.69 -3.14
C GLY A 78 -2.59 -15.17 -2.71
N GLY A 79 -3.03 -15.48 -1.48
CA GLY A 79 -3.17 -16.85 -1.01
C GLY A 79 -4.11 -17.69 -1.88
N GLU A 80 -5.28 -17.17 -2.24
CA GLU A 80 -6.27 -17.86 -3.10
C GLU A 80 -5.73 -18.10 -4.52
N GLU A 81 -4.95 -17.14 -5.05
CA GLU A 81 -4.29 -17.28 -6.34
C GLU A 81 -3.24 -18.41 -6.30
N ILE A 82 -2.43 -18.46 -5.24
CA ILE A 82 -1.39 -19.49 -5.04
C ILE A 82 -1.99 -20.87 -4.82
N GLU A 83 -3.06 -21.00 -4.04
CA GLU A 83 -3.77 -22.27 -3.83
C GLU A 83 -4.18 -22.89 -5.18
N SER A 84 -4.70 -22.05 -6.09
CA SER A 84 -5.08 -22.48 -7.45
C SER A 84 -3.88 -22.96 -8.27
N LEU A 85 -2.74 -22.24 -8.22
CA LEU A 85 -1.51 -22.63 -8.92
C LEU A 85 -0.95 -23.95 -8.40
N ARG A 86 -0.92 -24.12 -7.07
CA ARG A 86 -0.48 -25.38 -6.44
C ARG A 86 -1.32 -26.57 -6.84
N ALA A 87 -2.65 -26.40 -6.92
CA ALA A 87 -3.56 -27.45 -7.36
C ALA A 87 -3.25 -27.94 -8.79
N HIS A 88 -2.59 -27.10 -9.59
CA HIS A 88 -2.17 -27.42 -10.97
C HIS A 88 -0.67 -27.70 -11.11
N SER A 89 0.07 -27.84 -10.00
CA SER A 89 1.52 -28.10 -9.98
C SER A 89 2.34 -27.02 -10.72
N ILE A 90 1.87 -25.77 -10.73
CA ILE A 90 2.55 -24.65 -11.37
C ILE A 90 3.53 -24.04 -10.36
N PRO A 91 4.84 -23.94 -10.68
CA PRO A 91 5.80 -23.26 -9.84
C PRO A 91 5.52 -21.76 -9.78
N TYR A 92 5.73 -21.16 -8.60
CA TYR A 92 5.49 -19.74 -8.38
C TYR A 92 6.48 -19.16 -7.38
N GLN A 93 6.60 -17.84 -7.40
CA GLN A 93 7.28 -17.08 -6.34
C GLN A 93 6.43 -15.87 -5.94
N VAL A 94 6.59 -15.42 -4.70
CA VAL A 94 5.93 -14.22 -4.18
C VAL A 94 7.00 -13.15 -3.91
N VAL A 95 6.77 -11.96 -4.42
CA VAL A 95 7.60 -10.80 -4.11
C VAL A 95 6.82 -9.94 -3.11
N PRO A 96 7.35 -9.71 -1.90
CA PRO A 96 6.69 -8.85 -0.94
C PRO A 96 6.62 -7.41 -1.45
N GLY A 97 5.52 -6.75 -1.18
CA GLY A 97 5.29 -5.36 -1.55
C GLY A 97 5.10 -4.45 -0.35
N ILE A 98 4.99 -3.15 -0.60
CA ILE A 98 4.64 -2.18 0.43
C ILE A 98 3.13 -2.18 0.58
N THR A 99 2.64 -2.72 1.69
CA THR A 99 1.19 -2.71 1.96
C THR A 99 0.67 -1.28 2.09
N ALA A 100 -0.58 -1.07 1.70
CA ALA A 100 -1.21 0.26 1.71
C ALA A 100 -1.13 0.96 3.07
N ALA A 101 -1.15 0.22 4.20
CA ALA A 101 -0.97 0.79 5.53
C ALA A 101 0.39 1.48 5.69
N ASN A 102 1.48 0.84 5.25
CA ASN A 102 2.82 1.42 5.32
C ASN A 102 2.94 2.65 4.41
N ALA A 103 2.39 2.57 3.20
CA ALA A 103 2.39 3.70 2.27
C ALA A 103 1.60 4.88 2.84
N ALA A 104 0.36 4.65 3.32
CA ALA A 104 -0.48 5.68 3.92
C ALA A 104 0.19 6.34 5.13
N ALA A 105 0.73 5.53 6.04
CA ALA A 105 1.42 5.99 7.24
C ALA A 105 2.62 6.90 6.91
N SER A 106 3.50 6.43 6.03
CA SER A 106 4.71 7.15 5.64
C SER A 106 4.39 8.46 4.93
N TYR A 107 3.46 8.46 3.98
CA TYR A 107 3.11 9.65 3.21
C TYR A 107 2.21 10.62 3.98
N ALA A 108 1.44 10.14 4.96
CA ALA A 108 0.67 11.00 5.86
C ALA A 108 1.49 11.53 7.04
N GLY A 109 2.70 11.02 7.29
CA GLY A 109 3.46 11.36 8.50
C GLY A 109 2.78 10.84 9.78
N ILE A 110 2.19 9.65 9.73
CA ILE A 110 1.55 8.97 10.86
C ILE A 110 2.30 7.66 11.10
N PRO A 111 3.27 7.59 12.02
CA PRO A 111 3.98 6.35 12.32
C PRO A 111 3.01 5.29 12.83
N LEU A 112 3.04 4.07 12.28
CA LEU A 112 2.16 2.99 12.76
C LEU A 112 2.52 2.49 14.15
N THR A 113 3.76 2.67 14.57
CA THR A 113 4.26 2.41 15.93
C THR A 113 5.10 3.58 16.40
N HIS A 114 5.04 3.89 17.69
CA HIS A 114 5.83 4.93 18.29
C HIS A 114 6.07 4.60 19.76
N ARG A 115 7.28 4.84 20.26
CA ARG A 115 7.67 4.45 21.63
C ARG A 115 6.72 4.98 22.68
N ASP A 116 6.22 6.20 22.51
CA ASP A 116 5.40 6.90 23.51
C ASP A 116 3.87 6.85 23.20
N HIS A 117 3.45 6.32 22.02
CA HIS A 117 2.05 6.35 21.60
C HIS A 117 1.46 4.98 21.28
N SER A 118 2.24 4.05 20.69
CA SER A 118 1.70 2.77 20.27
C SER A 118 2.78 1.71 20.15
N GLN A 119 2.61 0.61 20.86
CA GLN A 119 3.57 -0.51 20.90
C GLN A 119 3.24 -1.60 19.88
N SER A 120 2.06 -1.55 19.28
CA SER A 120 1.59 -2.55 18.34
C SER A 120 0.75 -1.95 17.21
N VAL A 121 0.67 -2.66 16.08
CA VAL A 121 -0.21 -2.30 14.97
C VAL A 121 -1.03 -3.49 14.55
N ARG A 122 -2.32 -3.25 14.29
CA ARG A 122 -3.24 -4.26 13.78
C ARG A 122 -3.83 -3.82 12.45
N PHE A 123 -3.74 -4.67 11.43
CA PHE A 123 -4.41 -4.50 10.15
C PHE A 123 -5.74 -5.26 10.15
N VAL A 124 -6.81 -4.56 9.81
CA VAL A 124 -8.18 -5.09 9.88
C VAL A 124 -8.92 -4.79 8.59
N THR A 125 -9.76 -5.70 8.13
CA THR A 125 -10.70 -5.40 7.06
C THR A 125 -12.01 -4.81 7.64
N GLY A 126 -12.54 -3.76 7.01
CA GLY A 126 -13.87 -3.23 7.34
C GLY A 126 -15.00 -4.18 6.96
N PHE A 127 -14.76 -5.15 6.07
CA PHE A 127 -15.73 -6.13 5.61
C PHE A 127 -15.21 -7.55 5.73
N LEU A 128 -16.06 -8.48 6.18
CA LEU A 128 -15.79 -9.90 6.23
C LEU A 128 -16.11 -10.58 4.88
N LYS A 129 -15.81 -11.87 4.77
CA LYS A 129 -16.23 -12.72 3.65
C LYS A 129 -17.74 -12.59 3.46
N ALA A 130 -18.22 -12.54 2.22
CA ALA A 130 -19.61 -12.29 1.83
C ALA A 130 -20.08 -10.82 2.00
N GLY A 131 -19.17 -9.86 2.21
CA GLY A 131 -19.54 -8.45 2.30
C GLY A 131 -20.19 -8.04 3.62
N ALA A 132 -20.22 -8.93 4.62
CA ALA A 132 -20.69 -8.59 5.95
C ALA A 132 -19.68 -7.62 6.61
N PRO A 133 -20.15 -6.56 7.31
CA PRO A 133 -19.26 -5.68 8.03
C PRO A 133 -18.63 -6.38 9.25
N ASN A 134 -17.38 -6.00 9.56
CA ASN A 134 -16.70 -6.48 10.75
C ASN A 134 -17.29 -5.77 12.00
N ASN A 135 -17.84 -6.53 12.93
CA ASN A 135 -18.51 -6.04 14.14
C ASN A 135 -17.78 -6.41 15.43
N ASN A 136 -16.56 -6.91 15.36
CA ASN A 136 -15.83 -7.30 16.57
C ASN A 136 -15.18 -6.08 17.26
N PHE A 137 -15.98 -5.05 17.55
CA PHE A 137 -15.50 -3.78 18.09
C PHE A 137 -14.82 -3.91 19.45
N LYS A 138 -15.26 -4.86 20.30
CA LYS A 138 -14.63 -5.11 21.59
C LYS A 138 -13.15 -5.51 21.51
N SER A 139 -12.71 -6.05 20.38
CA SER A 139 -11.31 -6.41 20.19
C SER A 139 -10.39 -5.21 19.90
N PHE A 140 -10.93 -4.01 19.70
CA PHE A 140 -10.19 -2.80 19.33
C PHE A 140 -10.15 -1.75 20.48
N LEU A 141 -10.34 -2.18 21.73
CA LEU A 141 -10.37 -1.28 22.88
C LEU A 141 -9.00 -0.99 23.48
N ASN A 142 -7.95 -1.73 23.06
CA ASN A 142 -6.58 -1.46 23.51
C ASN A 142 -6.10 -0.09 22.99
N THR A 143 -5.70 0.80 23.91
CA THR A 143 -5.23 2.15 23.60
C THR A 143 -3.79 2.18 23.10
N ASP A 144 -2.96 1.20 23.51
CA ASP A 144 -1.55 1.11 23.13
C ASP A 144 -1.35 0.46 21.75
N GLU A 145 -2.42 0.41 20.94
CA GLU A 145 -2.44 -0.23 19.62
C GLU A 145 -2.93 0.74 18.55
N THR A 146 -2.19 0.82 17.47
CA THR A 146 -2.68 1.46 16.25
C THR A 146 -3.49 0.45 15.44
N VAL A 147 -4.72 0.81 15.06
CA VAL A 147 -5.56 -0.03 14.23
C VAL A 147 -5.74 0.60 12.85
N VAL A 148 -5.40 -0.15 11.79
CA VAL A 148 -5.55 0.29 10.41
C VAL A 148 -6.68 -0.51 9.75
N PHE A 149 -7.76 0.18 9.39
CA PHE A 149 -8.90 -0.45 8.71
C PHE A 149 -8.78 -0.30 7.19
N TYR A 150 -8.64 -1.41 6.51
CA TYR A 150 -8.73 -1.53 5.07
C TYR A 150 -10.20 -1.59 4.66
N MET A 151 -10.55 -0.94 3.55
CA MET A 151 -11.93 -0.94 3.01
C MET A 151 -12.96 -0.39 4.01
N GLY A 152 -12.55 0.44 4.98
CA GLY A 152 -13.40 0.91 6.07
C GLY A 152 -14.25 2.13 5.75
N LEU A 153 -13.93 2.91 4.70
CA LEU A 153 -14.53 4.22 4.47
C LEU A 153 -16.06 4.16 4.30
N HIS A 154 -16.57 3.19 3.55
CA HIS A 154 -18.02 3.04 3.34
C HIS A 154 -18.79 2.62 4.61
N SER A 155 -18.10 2.12 5.62
CA SER A 155 -18.67 1.72 6.91
C SER A 155 -18.24 2.63 8.05
N LEU A 156 -17.72 3.82 7.76
CA LEU A 156 -17.12 4.73 8.74
C LEU A 156 -18.07 5.04 9.89
N ALA A 157 -19.30 5.51 9.62
CA ALA A 157 -20.29 5.85 10.64
C ALA A 157 -20.59 4.66 11.57
N ARG A 158 -20.75 3.47 10.99
CA ARG A 158 -20.99 2.27 11.77
C ARG A 158 -19.79 1.84 12.60
N LEU A 159 -18.58 2.01 12.04
CA LEU A 159 -17.34 1.67 12.71
C LEU A 159 -17.13 2.58 13.92
N THR A 160 -17.31 3.90 13.77
CA THR A 160 -17.16 4.86 14.87
C THR A 160 -18.20 4.63 15.96
N THR A 161 -19.49 4.52 15.60
CA THR A 161 -20.56 4.20 16.57
C THR A 161 -20.28 2.90 17.29
N GLY A 162 -19.96 1.82 16.57
CA GLY A 162 -19.70 0.52 17.18
C GLY A 162 -18.50 0.50 18.12
N LEU A 163 -17.46 1.27 17.83
CA LEU A 163 -16.30 1.43 18.72
C LEU A 163 -16.64 2.18 19.99
N ILE A 164 -17.38 3.29 19.88
CA ILE A 164 -17.84 4.09 21.02
C ILE A 164 -18.78 3.26 21.91
N ASP A 165 -19.78 2.59 21.32
CA ASP A 165 -20.71 1.71 22.03
C ASP A 165 -20.01 0.54 22.72
N ALA A 166 -18.89 0.06 22.17
CA ALA A 166 -18.07 -0.97 22.78
C ALA A 166 -17.21 -0.47 23.95
N GLY A 167 -17.08 0.85 24.13
CA GLY A 167 -16.33 1.49 25.23
C GLY A 167 -15.05 2.21 24.82
N ARG A 168 -14.79 2.40 23.51
CA ARG A 168 -13.67 3.24 23.06
C ARG A 168 -14.00 4.71 23.29
N SER A 169 -13.05 5.54 23.76
CA SER A 169 -13.28 6.98 23.93
C SER A 169 -13.67 7.64 22.61
N SER A 170 -14.70 8.50 22.65
CA SER A 170 -15.09 9.35 21.53
C SER A 170 -13.98 10.28 21.05
N ASP A 171 -13.06 10.65 21.93
CA ASP A 171 -11.91 11.50 21.64
C ASP A 171 -10.72 10.74 21.01
N THR A 172 -10.86 9.40 20.81
CA THR A 172 -9.80 8.61 20.17
C THR A 172 -9.47 9.17 18.79
N PRO A 173 -8.20 9.53 18.53
CA PRO A 173 -7.80 10.07 17.23
C PRO A 173 -7.96 9.05 16.09
N ILE A 174 -8.43 9.55 14.96
CA ILE A 174 -8.57 8.76 13.72
C ILE A 174 -8.23 9.62 12.51
N ALA A 175 -7.58 9.02 11.52
CA ALA A 175 -7.29 9.64 10.23
C ALA A 175 -7.91 8.84 9.08
N ILE A 176 -8.36 9.55 8.05
CA ILE A 176 -8.71 9.00 6.73
C ILE A 176 -7.59 9.40 5.77
N VAL A 177 -6.89 8.43 5.19
CA VAL A 177 -5.86 8.65 4.17
C VAL A 177 -6.40 8.13 2.85
N SER A 178 -6.74 9.04 1.95
CA SER A 178 -7.27 8.76 0.62
C SER A 178 -6.16 8.85 -0.43
N ASN A 179 -6.16 7.97 -1.42
CA ASN A 179 -5.18 7.91 -2.52
C ASN A 179 -3.72 7.98 -2.03
N ALA A 180 -3.40 7.23 -0.97
CA ALA A 180 -2.08 7.23 -0.34
C ALA A 180 -0.95 7.08 -1.37
N SER A 181 0.11 7.86 -1.20
CA SER A 181 1.29 7.95 -2.09
C SER A 181 1.05 8.49 -3.51
N MET A 182 -0.18 8.81 -3.85
CA MET A 182 -0.51 9.41 -5.15
C MET A 182 -0.44 10.95 -5.09
N PRO A 183 -0.26 11.64 -6.23
CA PRO A 183 -0.23 13.11 -6.27
C PRO A 183 -1.49 13.78 -5.70
N ASN A 184 -2.62 13.11 -5.76
CA ASN A 184 -3.91 13.55 -5.23
C ASN A 184 -4.23 12.96 -3.85
N GLN A 185 -3.21 12.54 -3.09
CA GLN A 185 -3.41 12.11 -1.71
C GLN A 185 -4.07 13.21 -0.88
N GLN A 186 -5.04 12.80 -0.08
CA GLN A 186 -5.70 13.65 0.91
C GLN A 186 -5.70 12.97 2.27
N VAL A 187 -5.48 13.75 3.32
CA VAL A 187 -5.51 13.28 4.70
C VAL A 187 -6.52 14.13 5.48
N LEU A 188 -7.42 13.47 6.19
CA LEU A 188 -8.39 14.08 7.07
C LEU A 188 -8.22 13.48 8.46
N THR A 189 -7.94 14.30 9.45
CA THR A 189 -7.78 13.89 10.85
C THR A 189 -8.92 14.40 11.69
N GLY A 190 -9.31 13.65 12.69
CA GLY A 190 -10.37 13.97 13.65
C GLY A 190 -10.38 12.96 14.78
N THR A 191 -11.51 12.85 15.44
CA THR A 191 -11.79 11.90 16.52
C THR A 191 -12.91 10.94 16.10
N LEU A 192 -13.15 9.88 16.86
CA LEU A 192 -14.29 8.99 16.60
C LEU A 192 -15.64 9.75 16.66
N ALA A 193 -15.71 10.87 17.41
CA ALA A 193 -16.93 11.67 17.54
C ALA A 193 -17.24 12.49 16.26
N ASP A 194 -16.24 13.04 15.59
CA ASP A 194 -16.42 14.05 14.54
C ASP A 194 -16.02 13.62 13.13
N ILE A 195 -15.24 12.54 12.99
CA ILE A 195 -14.68 12.12 11.68
C ILE A 195 -15.76 11.81 10.63
N VAL A 196 -16.94 11.40 11.03
CA VAL A 196 -18.06 11.11 10.11
C VAL A 196 -18.55 12.40 9.48
N GLU A 197 -18.85 13.43 10.30
CA GLU A 197 -19.26 14.76 9.84
C GLU A 197 -18.19 15.40 8.96
N LEU A 198 -16.92 15.30 9.39
CA LEU A 198 -15.78 15.78 8.63
C LEU A 198 -15.68 15.08 7.26
N GLN A 199 -15.90 13.78 7.18
CA GLN A 199 -15.91 13.03 5.93
C GLN A 199 -17.09 13.42 5.03
N GLU A 200 -18.28 13.61 5.58
CA GLU A 200 -19.46 14.06 4.84
C GLU A 200 -19.25 15.44 4.20
N LYS A 201 -18.56 16.34 4.93
CA LYS A 201 -18.23 17.69 4.44
C LYS A 201 -17.12 17.67 3.37
N ASN A 202 -16.08 16.85 3.55
CA ASN A 202 -14.90 16.85 2.67
C ASN A 202 -14.98 15.83 1.53
N GLN A 203 -15.80 14.79 1.66
CA GLN A 203 -16.07 13.76 0.64
C GLN A 203 -14.81 13.11 0.05
N LEU A 204 -13.86 12.71 0.91
CA LEU A 204 -12.64 12.03 0.47
C LEU A 204 -12.98 10.77 -0.35
N PRO A 205 -12.35 10.59 -1.52
CA PRO A 205 -12.65 9.45 -2.39
C PRO A 205 -11.94 8.16 -1.92
N THR A 206 -12.38 7.04 -2.48
CA THR A 206 -11.65 5.76 -2.40
C THR A 206 -10.65 5.64 -3.56
N PRO A 207 -9.53 4.87 -3.41
CA PRO A 207 -9.21 4.03 -2.25
C PRO A 207 -8.78 4.84 -1.03
N ALA A 208 -9.19 4.41 0.16
CA ALA A 208 -8.84 5.06 1.41
C ALA A 208 -8.62 4.05 2.54
N LEU A 209 -7.76 4.41 3.47
CA LEU A 209 -7.51 3.70 4.73
C LEU A 209 -7.92 4.56 5.92
N LEU A 210 -8.34 3.91 7.00
CA LEU A 210 -8.56 4.57 8.28
C LEU A 210 -7.44 4.14 9.22
N ILE A 211 -6.80 5.09 9.88
CA ILE A 211 -5.77 4.85 10.90
C ILE A 211 -6.31 5.39 12.21
N MET A 212 -6.45 4.55 13.23
CA MET A 212 -6.97 4.90 14.54
C MET A 212 -5.91 4.65 15.61
N GLY A 213 -5.75 5.59 16.51
CA GLY A 213 -4.83 5.53 17.65
C GLY A 213 -4.11 6.85 17.89
N ASP A 214 -3.41 6.94 19.01
CA ASP A 214 -2.74 8.16 19.47
C ASP A 214 -1.64 8.66 18.51
N VAL A 215 -1.08 7.78 17.68
CA VAL A 215 -0.10 8.13 16.63
C VAL A 215 -0.64 9.12 15.60
N VAL A 216 -1.97 9.23 15.46
CA VAL A 216 -2.60 10.16 14.51
C VAL A 216 -2.31 11.61 14.87
N ALA A 217 -2.15 11.93 16.16
CA ALA A 217 -1.79 13.25 16.60
C ALA A 217 -0.43 13.75 16.04
N LEU A 218 0.47 12.82 15.73
CA LEU A 218 1.79 13.13 15.16
C LEU A 218 1.70 13.64 13.71
N HIS A 219 0.58 13.47 13.02
CA HIS A 219 0.38 13.98 11.66
C HIS A 219 0.68 15.47 11.55
N HIS A 220 0.25 16.25 12.54
CA HIS A 220 0.45 17.70 12.53
C HIS A 220 1.93 18.10 12.38
N ASP A 221 2.81 17.39 13.05
CA ASP A 221 4.24 17.72 13.10
C ASP A 221 5.06 16.97 12.04
N LEU A 222 4.61 15.79 11.60
CA LEU A 222 5.36 14.91 10.72
C LEU A 222 4.86 14.88 9.26
N ALA A 223 3.80 15.60 8.93
CA ALA A 223 3.27 15.65 7.56
C ALA A 223 4.22 16.38 6.60
N TRP A 224 4.96 15.64 5.80
CA TRP A 224 5.97 16.18 4.87
C TRP A 224 5.49 16.27 3.42
N HIS A 225 4.58 15.39 3.01
CA HIS A 225 4.12 15.29 1.61
C HIS A 225 3.38 16.55 1.13
N ASN A 226 2.55 17.15 1.97
CA ASN A 226 1.81 18.37 1.64
C ASN A 226 2.72 19.60 1.55
N LEU A 227 3.79 19.66 2.35
CA LEU A 227 4.75 20.75 2.33
C LEU A 227 5.50 20.82 0.98
N GLN A 228 5.85 19.68 0.41
CA GLN A 228 6.50 19.61 -0.90
C GLN A 228 5.56 20.02 -2.05
N ASN A 229 4.28 19.69 -1.96
CA ASN A 229 3.29 20.09 -2.96
C ASN A 229 2.99 21.59 -2.91
N GLN A 230 2.97 22.22 -1.73
CA GLN A 230 2.85 23.66 -1.60
C GLN A 230 4.07 24.41 -2.15
N GLN A 231 5.28 23.90 -1.92
CA GLN A 231 6.50 24.48 -2.47
C GLN A 231 6.58 24.36 -3.99
N LYS A 232 6.11 23.25 -4.58
CA LYS A 232 6.03 23.10 -6.04
C LYS A 232 5.04 24.07 -6.67
N ASN A 233 3.91 24.32 -6.05
CA ASN A 233 2.91 25.28 -6.53
C ASN A 233 3.40 26.74 -6.41
N ASN A 234 4.14 27.06 -5.35
CA ASN A 234 4.73 28.40 -5.17
C ASN A 234 5.95 28.66 -6.07
N ASN A 235 6.64 27.59 -6.52
CA ASN A 235 7.79 27.70 -7.43
C ASN A 235 7.39 27.63 -8.92
N SER A 236 6.15 27.32 -9.26
CA SER A 236 5.68 27.35 -10.66
C SER A 236 5.52 28.76 -11.23
N ASP A 237 5.54 29.79 -10.39
CA ASP A 237 5.51 31.22 -10.79
C ASP A 237 6.90 31.87 -10.94
N THR A 238 7.99 31.16 -10.68
CA THR A 238 9.35 31.69 -10.86
C THR A 238 10.20 30.75 -11.72
N THR A 239 10.18 31.04 -13.04
CA THR A 239 11.25 30.81 -14.04
C THR A 239 12.04 29.49 -13.98
N ALA A 240 11.74 28.64 -14.93
CA ALA A 240 12.62 27.58 -15.44
C ALA A 240 13.95 28.16 -15.95
N SER A 241 14.92 28.41 -15.10
CA SER A 241 16.30 28.72 -15.55
C SER A 241 17.35 28.78 -14.43
N ASN A 242 17.61 27.74 -13.67
CA ASN A 242 18.83 27.77 -12.81
C ASN A 242 19.45 26.40 -12.44
N TRP A 243 19.18 25.32 -13.16
CA TRP A 243 19.79 24.01 -12.86
C TRP A 243 21.06 23.67 -13.68
N LEU A 244 21.62 24.66 -14.43
CA LEU A 244 22.81 24.44 -15.29
C LEU A 244 24.00 25.35 -14.93
N ARG A 245 24.15 25.79 -13.70
CA ARG A 245 25.41 26.44 -13.29
C ARG A 245 26.01 25.72 -12.09
N GLY A 246 27.09 24.95 -12.39
CA GLY A 246 27.92 24.30 -11.42
C GLY A 246 28.52 25.27 -10.40
N GLY A 247 28.27 25.00 -9.13
CA GLY A 247 28.91 25.61 -7.99
C GLY A 247 29.63 24.51 -7.21
N THR A 248 30.94 24.57 -7.18
CA THR A 248 31.81 23.76 -6.30
C THR A 248 31.55 24.12 -4.86
N ALA A 249 31.04 23.18 -4.07
CA ALA A 249 30.98 23.33 -2.61
C ALA A 249 31.86 22.26 -1.93
N ALA A 250 32.63 22.74 -0.97
CA ALA A 250 33.62 22.01 -0.19
C ALA A 250 33.00 20.88 0.64
N THR A 251 33.71 19.75 0.68
CA THR A 251 33.43 18.57 1.51
C THR A 251 33.76 18.82 2.98
N PRO A 252 32.89 18.49 3.92
CA PRO A 252 33.31 18.23 5.31
C PRO A 252 33.70 16.75 5.43
N LYS A 253 34.89 16.52 5.98
CA LYS A 253 35.35 15.20 6.42
C LYS A 253 34.55 14.79 7.67
N ALA A 254 33.95 13.61 7.64
CA ALA A 254 33.49 12.91 8.84
C ALA A 254 33.75 11.41 8.68
N ASP A 255 34.49 10.94 9.66
CA ASP A 255 35.00 9.59 9.86
C ASP A 255 33.87 8.72 10.49
N HIS A 256 33.31 7.77 9.73
CA HIS A 256 32.44 6.69 10.24
C HIS A 256 32.49 5.47 9.29
N THR A 257 33.61 4.75 9.31
CA THR A 257 33.88 3.63 8.40
C THR A 257 33.75 2.22 9.01
N SER A 258 32.95 1.97 10.03
CA SER A 258 32.86 0.60 10.56
C SER A 258 31.47 -0.03 10.68
N GLN A 259 30.39 0.73 10.59
CA GLN A 259 29.03 0.16 10.72
C GLN A 259 28.28 -0.03 9.39
N GLN A 260 28.69 0.65 8.32
CA GLN A 260 28.02 0.50 7.00
C GLN A 260 28.43 -0.76 6.23
N ALA A 261 29.60 -1.34 6.51
CA ALA A 261 30.08 -2.55 5.82
C ALA A 261 29.27 -3.81 6.20
N HIS A 262 28.68 -3.86 7.39
CA HIS A 262 27.94 -5.05 7.84
C HIS A 262 26.51 -5.10 7.28
N ALA A 263 25.87 -3.96 7.06
CA ALA A 263 24.53 -3.88 6.46
C ALA A 263 24.54 -4.20 4.96
N LEU A 264 25.58 -3.80 4.24
CA LEU A 264 25.74 -4.08 2.80
C LEU A 264 26.07 -5.55 2.51
N SER A 265 26.74 -6.26 3.43
CA SER A 265 27.05 -7.69 3.25
C SER A 265 25.81 -8.59 3.41
N MET A 266 24.81 -8.20 4.22
CA MET A 266 23.55 -8.93 4.36
C MET A 266 22.66 -8.80 3.11
N VAL A 267 22.70 -7.69 2.40
CA VAL A 267 21.92 -7.48 1.18
C VAL A 267 22.53 -8.23 -0.02
N ALA A 268 23.84 -8.40 -0.05
CA ALA A 268 24.53 -9.10 -1.14
C ALA A 268 24.32 -10.62 -1.11
N ASN A 269 24.12 -11.23 0.07
CA ASN A 269 23.94 -12.68 0.21
C ASN A 269 22.51 -13.17 -0.11
N LEU A 270 21.54 -12.26 -0.30
CA LEU A 270 20.19 -12.62 -0.76
C LEU A 270 20.05 -12.64 -2.29
N ALA A 271 21.12 -12.28 -3.02
CA ALA A 271 21.09 -12.13 -4.48
C ALA A 271 21.57 -13.37 -5.26
N THR A 272 22.00 -14.46 -4.62
CA THR A 272 22.67 -15.58 -5.30
C THR A 272 21.95 -16.93 -5.24
N ALA A 273 20.67 -16.98 -4.89
CA ALA A 273 19.85 -18.19 -5.02
C ALA A 273 18.83 -17.99 -6.14
N ASP A 274 19.28 -18.03 -7.37
CA ASP A 274 18.46 -17.97 -8.58
C ASP A 274 18.74 -19.24 -9.40
N ASP A 275 18.04 -20.33 -9.07
CA ASP A 275 18.08 -21.55 -9.85
C ASP A 275 16.64 -21.95 -10.28
N GLY A 276 16.30 -21.58 -11.50
CA GLY A 276 15.52 -22.43 -12.41
C GLY A 276 14.00 -22.56 -12.19
N LEU A 277 13.33 -21.78 -11.34
CA LEU A 277 11.87 -21.86 -11.11
C LEU A 277 11.15 -20.55 -11.48
N GLU A 278 11.15 -20.22 -12.78
CA GLU A 278 10.61 -18.94 -13.26
C GLU A 278 9.35 -19.13 -14.14
N GLN A 279 8.22 -19.58 -13.60
CA GLN A 279 6.99 -19.55 -14.40
C GLN A 279 5.94 -18.53 -13.94
N LEU A 280 5.84 -18.20 -12.65
CA LEU A 280 4.85 -17.24 -12.17
C LEU A 280 5.34 -16.41 -10.99
N VAL A 281 5.07 -15.12 -11.06
CA VAL A 281 5.37 -14.14 -10.00
C VAL A 281 4.07 -13.48 -9.55
N ILE A 282 3.82 -13.48 -8.23
CA ILE A 282 2.76 -12.71 -7.58
C ILE A 282 3.43 -11.62 -6.75
N GLY A 283 3.18 -10.37 -7.09
CA GLY A 283 3.75 -9.23 -6.40
C GLY A 283 3.02 -7.93 -6.67
#